data_018befc82ccd1db2f8ed5099e49cd959
#
_entry.id   018befc82ccd1db2f8ed5099e49cd959
#
_cell.length_a   1.000
_cell.length_b   1.000
_cell.length_c   1.000
_cell.angle_alpha   90.00
_cell.angle_beta   90.00
_cell.angle_gamma   90.00
#
_symmetry.space_group_name_H-M   'P 1'
#
loop_
_entity.id
_entity.type
_entity.pdbx_description
1 polymer ?
#
loop_
_entity_poly.entity_id
_entity_poly.type
_entity_poly.pdbx_seq_one_letter_code
_entity_poly.pdbx_strand_id
1 'polypeptide(L)'
;VKFELDTTDGRARRGRLVFDRGVVETPAFMPVGTYGTVKGMTPEEVEATGAQIILGNTFHLWLRPGQEIMKLHGDLHDFMQWKGPILTDSGGFQVFSLGDIRKITEAGVHFRNPINGDPIFLDPEKSMEIQYDLGSDIVMIFDECTPYPADWDYAKRSMEMSLRWAQRSRDRFDSLENKNALFGIIQGSVYEDLRDISVKGLVEIGFDGYAVGGLAVGEPKEDMHRILEHVCPQIPADKPRYLMGVGKPEDLVEGVRRGIDMFDCVMPTRNARNGHLFVTDGVVKIRNAKHKSDTSPLDPECDCYTCRNYSRAYLHHLDRCNEILGARLNTIHNLRHYQRLMAGLRKAIEEGKLESFVTDFYQRQGRPVPPLNVD
;
A
#
# COMPACT_ATOMS: atom_id res chain seq x y z
N VAL A 1 -11.62 -14.86 -1.94
CA VAL A 1 -10.21 -14.93 -1.49
C VAL A 1 -10.11 -15.79 -0.24
N LYS A 2 -9.05 -16.55 -0.14
CA LYS A 2 -8.75 -17.35 1.04
C LYS A 2 -7.40 -16.91 1.60
N PHE A 3 -7.35 -16.67 2.92
CA PHE A 3 -6.09 -16.41 3.62
C PHE A 3 -5.65 -17.67 4.36
N GLU A 4 -4.42 -18.10 4.09
CA GLU A 4 -3.80 -19.26 4.72
C GLU A 4 -2.57 -18.79 5.50
N LEU A 5 -2.61 -18.95 6.82
CA LEU A 5 -1.47 -18.66 7.70
C LEU A 5 -0.64 -19.94 7.86
N ASP A 6 0.62 -19.91 7.42
CA ASP A 6 1.50 -21.07 7.47
C ASP A 6 2.27 -21.16 8.79
N THR A 7 2.90 -20.07 9.21
CA THR A 7 3.70 -20.02 10.43
C THR A 7 3.88 -18.60 10.95
N THR A 8 4.36 -18.48 12.17
CA THR A 8 4.65 -17.19 12.82
C THR A 8 6.03 -17.21 13.44
N ASP A 9 6.63 -16.03 13.60
CA ASP A 9 7.83 -15.80 14.38
C ASP A 9 7.58 -14.53 15.21
N GLY A 10 7.38 -14.70 16.53
CA GLY A 10 6.82 -13.62 17.34
C GLY A 10 5.44 -13.26 16.84
N ARG A 11 5.21 -11.96 16.59
CA ARG A 11 3.94 -11.48 16.00
C ARG A 11 3.96 -11.48 14.47
N ALA A 12 5.13 -11.65 13.85
CA ALA A 12 5.25 -11.69 12.40
C ALA A 12 4.61 -12.96 11.84
N ARG A 13 3.98 -12.82 10.67
CA ARG A 13 3.15 -13.86 10.08
C ARG A 13 3.62 -14.18 8.67
N ARG A 14 3.75 -15.45 8.37
CA ARG A 14 4.04 -15.96 7.03
C ARG A 14 2.81 -16.73 6.53
N GLY A 15 2.27 -16.33 5.41
CA GLY A 15 1.09 -16.97 4.84
C GLY A 15 0.95 -16.70 3.36
N ARG A 16 -0.29 -16.85 2.86
CA ARG A 16 -0.64 -16.57 1.47
C ARG A 16 -2.08 -16.18 1.33
N LEU A 17 -2.35 -15.33 0.32
CA LEU A 17 -3.70 -15.03 -0.17
C LEU A 17 -3.91 -15.83 -1.45
N VAL A 18 -4.98 -16.59 -1.50
CA VAL A 18 -5.32 -17.43 -2.66
C VAL A 18 -6.51 -16.82 -3.39
N PHE A 19 -6.28 -16.45 -4.65
CA PHE A 19 -7.27 -15.92 -5.57
C PHE A 19 -7.40 -16.85 -6.77
N ASP A 20 -8.51 -16.72 -7.51
CA ASP A 20 -8.64 -17.42 -8.80
C ASP A 20 -7.56 -17.00 -9.79
N ARG A 21 -7.06 -15.75 -9.68
CA ARG A 21 -6.02 -15.19 -10.54
C ARG A 21 -4.59 -15.54 -10.12
N GLY A 22 -4.41 -16.20 -9.01
CA GLY A 22 -3.09 -16.59 -8.51
C GLY A 22 -2.94 -16.47 -7.02
N VAL A 23 -1.73 -16.70 -6.55
CA VAL A 23 -1.38 -16.70 -5.12
C VAL A 23 -0.49 -15.51 -4.82
N VAL A 24 -0.75 -14.83 -3.70
CA VAL A 24 0.09 -13.76 -3.17
C VAL A 24 0.74 -14.26 -1.89
N GLU A 25 2.05 -14.35 -1.90
CA GLU A 25 2.84 -14.73 -0.72
C GLU A 25 2.92 -13.54 0.24
N THR A 26 2.64 -13.77 1.52
CA THR A 26 2.65 -12.72 2.54
C THR A 26 3.73 -12.95 3.60
N PRO A 27 4.31 -11.88 4.16
CA PRO A 27 4.05 -10.46 3.91
C PRO A 27 4.35 -10.04 2.47
N ALA A 28 3.50 -9.15 1.93
CA ALA A 28 3.58 -8.73 0.53
C ALA A 28 3.60 -7.19 0.41
N PHE A 29 4.31 -6.70 -0.60
CA PHE A 29 4.28 -5.29 -1.00
C PHE A 29 3.57 -5.16 -2.36
N MET A 30 2.62 -4.22 -2.43
CA MET A 30 1.84 -3.93 -3.64
C MET A 30 2.36 -2.65 -4.31
N PRO A 31 2.95 -2.76 -5.52
CA PRO A 31 3.23 -1.56 -6.32
C PRO A 31 1.95 -0.80 -6.66
N VAL A 32 2.05 0.53 -6.73
CA VAL A 32 0.90 1.41 -6.98
C VAL A 32 0.81 1.73 -8.47
N GLY A 33 -0.32 1.38 -9.08
CA GLY A 33 -0.68 1.68 -10.46
C GLY A 33 -1.82 2.69 -10.55
N THR A 34 -1.52 3.99 -10.37
CA THR A 34 -2.50 5.07 -10.18
C THR A 34 -3.51 5.17 -11.31
N TYR A 35 -3.05 5.18 -12.56
CA TYR A 35 -3.89 5.34 -13.76
C TYR A 35 -3.96 4.05 -14.59
N GLY A 36 -4.00 2.90 -13.94
CA GLY A 36 -3.93 1.63 -14.65
C GLY A 36 -2.54 1.30 -15.17
N THR A 37 -1.52 1.86 -14.54
CA THR A 37 -0.12 1.57 -14.84
C THR A 37 0.76 1.88 -13.64
N VAL A 38 1.75 1.03 -13.37
CA VAL A 38 2.89 1.39 -12.54
C VAL A 38 3.77 2.28 -13.43
N LYS A 39 3.92 3.55 -13.07
CA LYS A 39 4.47 4.59 -13.95
C LYS A 39 5.77 4.19 -14.64
N GLY A 40 5.75 4.18 -15.97
CA GLY A 40 6.92 3.90 -16.79
C GLY A 40 7.28 2.42 -16.93
N MET A 41 6.43 1.51 -16.47
CA MET A 41 6.68 0.07 -16.52
C MET A 41 5.55 -0.69 -17.21
N THR A 42 5.91 -1.72 -17.96
CA THR A 42 4.93 -2.68 -18.48
C THR A 42 4.52 -3.65 -17.39
N PRO A 43 3.34 -4.30 -17.50
CA PRO A 43 2.94 -5.35 -16.55
C PRO A 43 3.97 -6.47 -16.40
N GLU A 44 4.61 -6.88 -17.50
CA GLU A 44 5.65 -7.90 -17.50
C GLU A 44 6.88 -7.48 -16.69
N GLU A 45 7.27 -6.21 -16.80
CA GLU A 45 8.37 -5.67 -16.00
C GLU A 45 8.02 -5.60 -14.51
N VAL A 46 6.78 -5.27 -14.18
CA VAL A 46 6.29 -5.26 -12.79
C VAL A 46 6.32 -6.69 -12.22
N GLU A 47 5.80 -7.65 -12.96
CA GLU A 47 5.83 -9.07 -12.57
C GLU A 47 7.26 -9.56 -12.38
N ALA A 48 8.18 -9.17 -13.26
CA ALA A 48 9.58 -9.56 -13.19
C ALA A 48 10.30 -9.05 -11.93
N THR A 49 9.78 -8.01 -11.27
CA THR A 49 10.31 -7.55 -9.98
C THR A 49 9.96 -8.48 -8.82
N GLY A 50 9.02 -9.41 -9.02
CA GLY A 50 8.49 -10.29 -7.99
C GLY A 50 7.11 -9.88 -7.46
N ALA A 51 6.53 -8.79 -7.98
CA ALA A 51 5.20 -8.35 -7.58
C ALA A 51 4.14 -9.38 -8.02
N GLN A 52 3.25 -9.74 -7.12
CA GLN A 52 2.16 -10.69 -7.36
C GLN A 52 0.78 -10.01 -7.35
N ILE A 53 0.69 -8.84 -6.77
CA ILE A 53 -0.51 -8.02 -6.63
C ILE A 53 -0.13 -6.55 -6.77
N ILE A 54 -1.01 -5.77 -7.39
CA ILE A 54 -0.83 -4.32 -7.52
C ILE A 54 -2.03 -3.60 -6.94
N LEU A 55 -1.85 -2.29 -6.68
CA LEU A 55 -2.91 -1.41 -6.22
C LEU A 55 -3.34 -0.47 -7.34
N GLY A 56 -4.65 -0.34 -7.56
CA GLY A 56 -5.25 0.66 -8.43
C GLY A 56 -5.96 1.75 -7.64
N ASN A 57 -5.98 2.97 -8.18
CA ASN A 57 -6.62 4.11 -7.50
C ASN A 57 -8.01 4.38 -8.08
N THR A 58 -9.04 4.05 -7.32
CA THR A 58 -10.45 4.18 -7.72
C THR A 58 -10.82 5.60 -8.14
N PHE A 59 -10.44 6.61 -7.36
CA PHE A 59 -10.73 8.02 -7.66
C PHE A 59 -10.19 8.45 -9.02
N HIS A 60 -8.91 8.16 -9.29
CA HIS A 60 -8.26 8.53 -10.53
C HIS A 60 -8.86 7.81 -11.74
N LEU A 61 -9.15 6.52 -11.60
CA LEU A 61 -9.71 5.71 -12.68
C LEU A 61 -11.18 6.04 -12.95
N TRP A 62 -11.92 6.48 -11.93
CA TRP A 62 -13.28 6.97 -12.08
C TRP A 62 -13.34 8.26 -12.91
N LEU A 63 -12.42 9.18 -12.66
CA LEU A 63 -12.34 10.44 -13.42
C LEU A 63 -11.78 10.21 -14.82
N ARG A 64 -10.84 9.28 -14.98
CA ARG A 64 -10.16 9.02 -16.23
C ARG A 64 -9.56 7.61 -16.25
N PRO A 65 -9.99 6.70 -17.13
CA PRO A 65 -10.87 6.92 -18.29
C PRO A 65 -12.37 6.94 -17.98
N GLY A 66 -12.80 6.56 -16.77
CA GLY A 66 -14.19 6.45 -16.38
C GLY A 66 -14.74 5.03 -16.50
N GLN A 67 -15.90 4.80 -15.86
CA GLN A 67 -16.51 3.47 -15.76
C GLN A 67 -16.94 2.92 -17.13
N GLU A 68 -17.43 3.76 -18.04
CA GLU A 68 -17.92 3.31 -19.35
C GLU A 68 -16.79 2.73 -20.20
N ILE A 69 -15.65 3.41 -20.25
CA ILE A 69 -14.48 2.92 -20.99
C ILE A 69 -13.96 1.64 -20.36
N MET A 70 -13.96 1.57 -19.03
CA MET A 70 -13.53 0.39 -18.30
C MET A 70 -14.41 -0.83 -18.67
N LYS A 71 -15.72 -0.65 -18.68
CA LYS A 71 -16.68 -1.72 -19.05
C LYS A 71 -16.52 -2.21 -20.49
N LEU A 72 -16.11 -1.34 -21.41
CA LEU A 72 -15.86 -1.75 -22.81
C LEU A 72 -14.73 -2.77 -22.90
N HIS A 73 -13.78 -2.75 -21.97
CA HIS A 73 -12.65 -3.69 -21.92
C HIS A 73 -12.93 -4.90 -21.03
N GLY A 74 -14.05 -4.89 -20.30
CA GLY A 74 -14.39 -5.88 -19.30
C GLY A 74 -14.13 -5.39 -17.89
N ASP A 75 -12.86 -5.19 -17.54
CA ASP A 75 -12.44 -4.68 -16.23
C ASP A 75 -11.04 -4.02 -16.31
N LEU A 76 -10.50 -3.66 -15.15
CA LEU A 76 -9.17 -3.06 -15.07
C LEU A 76 -8.05 -4.04 -15.49
N HIS A 77 -8.18 -5.32 -15.16
CA HIS A 77 -7.19 -6.33 -15.55
C HIS A 77 -7.04 -6.38 -17.06
N ASP A 78 -8.16 -6.46 -17.78
CA ASP A 78 -8.16 -6.50 -19.25
C ASP A 78 -7.73 -5.16 -19.85
N PHE A 79 -8.13 -4.05 -19.24
CA PHE A 79 -7.76 -2.73 -19.72
C PHE A 79 -6.25 -2.50 -19.66
N MET A 80 -5.61 -2.83 -18.53
CA MET A 80 -4.16 -2.61 -18.35
C MET A 80 -3.29 -3.85 -18.64
N GLN A 81 -3.91 -4.99 -18.92
CA GLN A 81 -3.23 -6.27 -19.17
C GLN A 81 -2.40 -6.77 -17.98
N TRP A 82 -2.90 -6.55 -16.76
CA TRP A 82 -2.35 -7.17 -15.55
C TRP A 82 -3.15 -8.43 -15.22
N LYS A 83 -2.48 -9.58 -15.15
CA LYS A 83 -3.13 -10.88 -14.98
C LYS A 83 -3.30 -11.32 -13.54
N GLY A 84 -2.53 -10.75 -12.63
CA GLY A 84 -2.59 -11.04 -11.21
C GLY A 84 -3.74 -10.34 -10.50
N PRO A 85 -3.88 -10.56 -9.17
CA PRO A 85 -4.85 -9.83 -8.36
C PRO A 85 -4.58 -8.33 -8.33
N ILE A 86 -5.67 -7.57 -8.16
CA ILE A 86 -5.64 -6.12 -7.98
C ILE A 86 -6.43 -5.78 -6.71
N LEU A 87 -5.82 -4.97 -5.83
CA LEU A 87 -6.51 -4.27 -4.77
C LEU A 87 -6.79 -2.85 -5.26
N THR A 88 -8.03 -2.36 -5.10
CA THR A 88 -8.33 -0.95 -5.33
C THR A 88 -8.60 -0.25 -4.02
N ASP A 89 -8.09 0.98 -3.87
CA ASP A 89 -8.47 1.83 -2.76
C ASP A 89 -9.92 2.33 -2.92
N SER A 90 -10.47 2.95 -1.89
CA SER A 90 -11.85 3.43 -1.93
C SER A 90 -12.03 4.76 -2.66
N GLY A 91 -10.94 5.48 -2.93
CA GLY A 91 -10.97 6.85 -3.41
C GLY A 91 -11.04 7.90 -2.31
N GLY A 92 -11.29 7.52 -1.07
CA GLY A 92 -11.45 8.45 0.05
C GLY A 92 -10.22 9.30 0.32
N PHE A 93 -9.04 8.70 0.39
CA PHE A 93 -7.80 9.43 0.66
C PHE A 93 -7.53 10.52 -0.39
N GLN A 94 -7.71 10.21 -1.68
CA GLN A 94 -7.47 11.17 -2.76
C GLN A 94 -8.45 12.34 -2.67
N VAL A 95 -9.70 12.07 -2.36
CA VAL A 95 -10.72 13.12 -2.18
C VAL A 95 -10.39 14.01 -0.98
N PHE A 96 -9.96 13.42 0.14
CA PHE A 96 -9.58 14.18 1.32
C PHE A 96 -8.32 15.02 1.11
N SER A 97 -7.43 14.62 0.20
CA SER A 97 -6.24 15.41 -0.15
C SER A 97 -6.54 16.67 -0.96
N LEU A 98 -7.76 16.84 -1.50
CA LEU A 98 -8.16 18.01 -2.29
C LEU A 98 -8.39 19.27 -1.44
N GLY A 99 -8.39 19.16 -0.11
CA GLY A 99 -8.45 20.31 0.79
C GLY A 99 -9.76 21.09 0.71
N ASP A 100 -9.68 22.42 0.51
CA ASP A 100 -10.83 23.35 0.57
C ASP A 100 -11.84 23.17 -0.56
N ILE A 101 -11.53 22.42 -1.60
CA ILE A 101 -12.46 22.18 -2.71
C ILE A 101 -13.43 21.02 -2.43
N ARG A 102 -13.39 20.46 -1.23
CA ARG A 102 -14.25 19.36 -0.79
C ARG A 102 -15.16 19.77 0.35
N LYS A 103 -16.33 19.12 0.43
CA LYS A 103 -17.24 19.23 1.57
C LYS A 103 -17.65 17.82 2.01
N ILE A 104 -17.33 17.48 3.26
CA ILE A 104 -17.67 16.19 3.87
C ILE A 104 -19.00 16.33 4.60
N THR A 105 -19.94 15.41 4.32
CA THR A 105 -21.21 15.27 5.02
C THR A 105 -21.42 13.82 5.40
N GLU A 106 -22.41 13.53 6.21
CA GLU A 106 -22.78 12.13 6.53
C GLU A 106 -23.13 11.33 5.28
N ALA A 107 -23.70 11.95 4.27
CA ALA A 107 -24.07 11.30 3.00
C ALA A 107 -22.85 10.87 2.17
N GLY A 108 -21.79 11.67 2.20
CA GLY A 108 -20.59 11.44 1.41
C GLY A 108 -19.78 12.72 1.23
N VAL A 109 -19.01 12.81 0.14
CA VAL A 109 -18.09 13.91 -0.11
C VAL A 109 -18.45 14.61 -1.41
N HIS A 110 -18.73 15.91 -1.31
CA HIS A 110 -18.91 16.81 -2.44
C HIS A 110 -17.57 17.48 -2.74
N PHE A 111 -17.18 17.50 -4.00
CA PHE A 111 -15.96 18.17 -4.43
C PHE A 111 -16.04 18.58 -5.90
N ARG A 112 -15.03 19.33 -6.35
CA ARG A 112 -14.89 19.70 -7.75
C ARG A 112 -13.95 18.76 -8.46
N ASN A 113 -14.36 18.31 -9.64
CA ASN A 113 -13.52 17.49 -10.51
C ASN A 113 -12.24 18.27 -10.83
N PRO A 114 -11.05 17.77 -10.45
CA PRO A 114 -9.79 18.48 -10.69
C PRO A 114 -9.41 18.60 -12.17
N ILE A 115 -10.11 17.88 -13.06
CA ILE A 115 -9.83 17.91 -14.50
C ILE A 115 -10.61 19.02 -15.19
N ASN A 116 -11.91 19.15 -14.90
CA ASN A 116 -12.83 20.03 -15.63
C ASN A 116 -13.62 21.00 -14.73
N GLY A 117 -13.50 20.90 -13.41
CA GLY A 117 -14.17 21.77 -12.46
C GLY A 117 -15.63 21.43 -12.16
N ASP A 118 -16.18 20.38 -12.77
CA ASP A 118 -17.58 20.00 -12.54
C ASP A 118 -17.80 19.54 -11.09
N PRO A 119 -19.00 19.84 -10.50
CA PRO A 119 -19.32 19.31 -9.19
C PRO A 119 -19.54 17.80 -9.26
N ILE A 120 -18.90 17.05 -8.35
CA ILE A 120 -19.04 15.61 -8.24
C ILE A 120 -19.25 15.19 -6.79
N PHE A 121 -19.86 14.02 -6.62
CA PHE A 121 -20.19 13.46 -5.32
C PHE A 121 -19.72 12.00 -5.26
N LEU A 122 -18.98 11.67 -4.22
CA LEU A 122 -18.53 10.33 -3.94
C LEU A 122 -19.01 9.90 -2.56
N ASP A 123 -19.60 8.72 -2.49
CA ASP A 123 -20.11 8.13 -1.27
C ASP A 123 -19.74 6.64 -1.20
N PRO A 124 -20.04 5.96 -0.07
CA PRO A 124 -19.76 4.53 0.06
C PRO A 124 -20.36 3.69 -1.06
N GLU A 125 -21.60 3.92 -1.44
CA GLU A 125 -22.30 3.16 -2.48
C GLU A 125 -21.63 3.34 -3.84
N LYS A 126 -21.30 4.58 -4.19
CA LYS A 126 -20.63 4.88 -5.47
C LYS A 126 -19.23 4.28 -5.53
N SER A 127 -18.48 4.34 -4.43
CA SER A 127 -17.15 3.71 -4.35
C SER A 127 -17.24 2.19 -4.60
N MET A 128 -18.22 1.51 -4.01
CA MET A 128 -18.42 0.07 -4.21
C MET A 128 -18.78 -0.24 -5.67
N GLU A 129 -19.61 0.57 -6.30
CA GLU A 129 -19.99 0.43 -7.70
C GLU A 129 -18.80 0.59 -8.65
N ILE A 130 -17.96 1.60 -8.40
CA ILE A 130 -16.75 1.84 -9.22
C ILE A 130 -15.79 0.66 -9.09
N GLN A 131 -15.51 0.22 -7.87
CA GLN A 131 -14.59 -0.90 -7.64
C GLN A 131 -15.13 -2.21 -8.21
N TYR A 132 -16.46 -2.38 -8.22
CA TYR A 132 -17.11 -3.50 -8.91
C TYR A 132 -16.83 -3.47 -10.43
N ASP A 133 -16.98 -2.31 -11.07
CA ASP A 133 -16.71 -2.14 -12.49
C ASP A 133 -15.23 -2.30 -12.84
N LEU A 134 -14.34 -1.95 -11.91
CA LEU A 134 -12.90 -2.19 -12.05
C LEU A 134 -12.55 -3.70 -11.95
N GLY A 135 -13.44 -4.51 -11.41
CA GLY A 135 -13.19 -5.94 -11.22
C GLY A 135 -12.16 -6.23 -10.14
N SER A 136 -12.06 -5.38 -9.12
CA SER A 136 -11.07 -5.49 -8.05
C SER A 136 -11.20 -6.81 -7.30
N ASP A 137 -10.09 -7.51 -7.12
CA ASP A 137 -10.06 -8.75 -6.31
C ASP A 137 -10.18 -8.45 -4.82
N ILE A 138 -9.64 -7.32 -4.39
CA ILE A 138 -9.83 -6.79 -3.04
C ILE A 138 -10.40 -5.38 -3.17
N VAL A 139 -11.59 -5.18 -2.64
CA VAL A 139 -12.31 -3.91 -2.57
C VAL A 139 -12.13 -3.33 -1.18
N MET A 140 -11.86 -2.02 -1.09
CA MET A 140 -11.74 -1.32 0.19
C MET A 140 -13.02 -0.55 0.49
N ILE A 141 -13.48 -0.56 1.74
CA ILE A 141 -14.61 0.28 2.18
C ILE A 141 -14.28 1.77 1.99
N PHE A 142 -15.32 2.59 1.84
CA PHE A 142 -15.16 4.04 1.81
C PHE A 142 -15.09 4.59 3.24
N ASP A 143 -14.04 5.36 3.55
CA ASP A 143 -13.75 5.89 4.87
C ASP A 143 -13.25 7.34 4.80
N GLU A 144 -13.23 8.02 5.94
CA GLU A 144 -12.50 9.26 6.10
C GLU A 144 -11.12 8.97 6.67
N CYS A 145 -10.08 9.34 5.93
CA CYS A 145 -8.72 9.35 6.45
C CYS A 145 -8.56 10.56 7.38
N THR A 146 -8.62 10.32 8.67
CA THR A 146 -8.51 11.38 9.68
C THR A 146 -7.16 12.08 9.57
N PRO A 147 -7.12 13.43 9.42
CA PRO A 147 -5.86 14.15 9.34
C PRO A 147 -5.09 14.10 10.67
N TYR A 148 -3.78 14.31 10.61
CA TYR A 148 -2.93 14.44 11.78
C TYR A 148 -2.29 15.84 11.81
N PRO A 149 -2.24 16.53 12.96
CA PRO A 149 -2.86 16.12 14.22
C PRO A 149 -4.38 16.30 14.22
N ALA A 150 -5.07 15.49 15.01
CA ALA A 150 -6.50 15.63 15.27
C ALA A 150 -6.73 15.51 16.78
N ASP A 151 -7.62 16.36 17.32
CA ASP A 151 -8.02 16.18 18.70
C ASP A 151 -8.91 14.93 18.85
N TRP A 152 -9.09 14.49 20.09
CA TRP A 152 -9.85 13.27 20.39
C TRP A 152 -11.29 13.35 19.91
N ASP A 153 -11.96 14.50 20.07
CA ASP A 153 -13.35 14.67 19.68
C ASP A 153 -13.53 14.59 18.15
N TYR A 154 -12.66 15.25 17.40
CA TYR A 154 -12.69 15.14 15.94
C TYR A 154 -12.39 13.71 15.48
N ALA A 155 -11.33 13.09 16.02
CA ALA A 155 -10.96 11.72 15.68
C ALA A 155 -12.09 10.73 15.98
N LYS A 156 -12.83 10.93 17.08
CA LYS A 156 -14.00 10.12 17.44
C LYS A 156 -15.13 10.27 16.41
N ARG A 157 -15.50 11.51 16.08
CA ARG A 157 -16.56 11.74 15.09
C ARG A 157 -16.21 11.19 13.71
N SER A 158 -14.97 11.37 13.29
CA SER A 158 -14.44 10.83 12.04
C SER A 158 -14.50 9.29 12.02
N MET A 159 -14.03 8.67 13.07
CA MET A 159 -14.04 7.20 13.22
C MET A 159 -15.47 6.63 13.23
N GLU A 160 -16.37 7.26 13.98
CA GLU A 160 -17.78 6.81 14.05
C GLU A 160 -18.48 6.95 12.68
N MET A 161 -18.24 8.04 11.97
CA MET A 161 -18.75 8.21 10.59
C MET A 161 -18.18 7.15 9.66
N SER A 162 -16.89 6.87 9.75
CA SER A 162 -16.26 5.80 8.96
C SER A 162 -16.86 4.42 9.27
N LEU A 163 -17.25 4.14 10.51
CA LEU A 163 -17.96 2.91 10.85
C LEU A 163 -19.35 2.84 10.19
N ARG A 164 -20.09 3.95 10.17
CA ARG A 164 -21.38 4.00 9.47
C ARG A 164 -21.19 3.81 7.96
N TRP A 165 -20.17 4.42 7.40
CA TRP A 165 -19.81 4.24 5.99
C TRP A 165 -19.32 2.82 5.68
N ALA A 166 -18.67 2.16 6.64
CA ALA A 166 -18.30 0.76 6.52
C ALA A 166 -19.53 -0.15 6.38
N GLN A 167 -20.57 0.10 7.16
CA GLN A 167 -21.83 -0.64 7.05
C GLN A 167 -22.50 -0.40 5.70
N ARG A 168 -22.55 0.86 5.24
CA ARG A 168 -23.10 1.22 3.93
C ARG A 168 -22.31 0.56 2.80
N SER A 169 -20.98 0.54 2.91
CA SER A 169 -20.10 -0.14 1.95
C SER A 169 -20.38 -1.65 1.91
N ARG A 170 -20.48 -2.29 3.08
CA ARG A 170 -20.82 -3.71 3.20
C ARG A 170 -22.16 -4.03 2.52
N ASP A 171 -23.18 -3.25 2.83
CA ASP A 171 -24.53 -3.44 2.30
C ASP A 171 -24.55 -3.30 0.77
N ARG A 172 -23.86 -2.28 0.24
CA ARG A 172 -23.81 -2.07 -1.22
C ARG A 172 -22.99 -3.15 -1.92
N PHE A 173 -21.86 -3.52 -1.37
CA PHE A 173 -21.03 -4.62 -1.89
C PHE A 173 -21.85 -5.91 -2.01
N ASP A 174 -22.60 -6.24 -0.97
CA ASP A 174 -23.43 -7.44 -0.95
C ASP A 174 -24.60 -7.33 -1.94
N SER A 175 -25.23 -6.15 -2.07
CA SER A 175 -26.33 -5.94 -3.02
C SER A 175 -25.90 -6.06 -4.48
N LEU A 176 -24.63 -5.79 -4.77
CA LEU A 176 -24.04 -5.98 -6.11
C LEU A 176 -23.71 -7.45 -6.39
N GLU A 177 -23.87 -8.32 -5.41
CA GLU A 177 -23.48 -9.74 -5.49
C GLU A 177 -22.00 -9.90 -5.88
N ASN A 178 -21.15 -8.96 -5.40
CA ASN A 178 -19.72 -9.00 -5.66
C ASN A 178 -19.11 -10.26 -5.00
N LYS A 179 -18.44 -11.09 -5.80
CA LYS A 179 -17.84 -12.36 -5.34
C LYS A 179 -16.39 -12.22 -4.89
N ASN A 180 -15.84 -11.02 -4.97
CA ASN A 180 -14.47 -10.72 -4.55
C ASN A 180 -14.41 -10.43 -3.05
N ALA A 181 -13.27 -9.98 -2.56
CA ALA A 181 -13.08 -9.67 -1.15
C ALA A 181 -13.40 -8.21 -0.84
N LEU A 182 -13.91 -7.96 0.38
CA LEU A 182 -14.11 -6.62 0.92
C LEU A 182 -13.31 -6.48 2.23
N PHE A 183 -12.45 -5.48 2.30
CA PHE A 183 -11.67 -5.17 3.51
C PHE A 183 -12.23 -3.97 4.24
N GLY A 184 -12.31 -4.09 5.58
CA GLY A 184 -12.58 -2.96 6.47
C GLY A 184 -11.33 -2.12 6.70
N ILE A 185 -11.52 -0.87 7.11
CA ILE A 185 -10.42 0.06 7.42
C ILE A 185 -10.62 0.58 8.84
N ILE A 186 -9.65 0.31 9.70
CA ILE A 186 -9.62 0.72 11.11
C ILE A 186 -9.12 2.15 11.17
N GLN A 187 -9.91 3.05 11.78
CA GLN A 187 -9.57 4.44 12.03
C GLN A 187 -9.47 4.71 13.54
N GLY A 188 -9.20 5.93 13.94
CA GLY A 188 -9.07 6.33 15.35
C GLY A 188 -7.82 7.15 15.64
N SER A 189 -7.11 7.63 14.62
CA SER A 189 -5.88 8.42 14.76
C SER A 189 -4.86 7.69 15.65
N VAL A 190 -4.23 8.41 16.58
CA VAL A 190 -3.24 7.84 17.53
C VAL A 190 -3.85 7.55 18.91
N TYR A 191 -5.20 7.42 18.98
CA TYR A 191 -5.94 7.16 20.23
C TYR A 191 -6.33 5.69 20.30
N GLU A 192 -5.76 4.97 21.27
CA GLU A 192 -5.95 3.53 21.42
C GLU A 192 -7.41 3.16 21.68
N ASP A 193 -8.10 3.91 22.53
CA ASP A 193 -9.52 3.70 22.86
C ASP A 193 -10.44 3.83 21.64
N LEU A 194 -10.16 4.80 20.74
CA LEU A 194 -10.89 4.96 19.50
C LEU A 194 -10.59 3.83 18.51
N ARG A 195 -9.36 3.38 18.44
CA ARG A 195 -8.96 2.22 17.64
C ARG A 195 -9.70 0.95 18.10
N ASP A 196 -9.85 0.76 19.40
CA ASP A 196 -10.60 -0.36 19.96
C ASP A 196 -12.07 -0.38 19.49
N ILE A 197 -12.72 0.77 19.53
CA ILE A 197 -14.11 0.92 19.07
C ILE A 197 -14.20 0.61 17.57
N SER A 198 -13.27 1.12 16.78
CA SER A 198 -13.22 0.89 15.33
C SER A 198 -13.06 -0.59 14.99
N VAL A 199 -12.09 -1.27 15.59
CA VAL A 199 -11.87 -2.72 15.38
C VAL A 199 -13.12 -3.51 15.73
N LYS A 200 -13.68 -3.26 16.91
CA LYS A 200 -14.88 -3.98 17.39
C LYS A 200 -16.05 -3.81 16.43
N GLY A 201 -16.33 -2.58 16.00
CA GLY A 201 -17.42 -2.29 15.08
C GLY A 201 -17.23 -2.95 13.71
N LEU A 202 -16.02 -2.93 13.18
CA LEU A 202 -15.71 -3.57 11.90
C LEU A 202 -15.81 -5.10 11.98
N VAL A 203 -15.33 -5.71 13.05
CA VAL A 203 -15.42 -7.16 13.24
C VAL A 203 -16.87 -7.60 13.37
N GLU A 204 -17.73 -6.82 14.04
CA GLU A 204 -19.17 -7.07 14.14
C GLU A 204 -19.86 -7.02 12.76
N ILE A 205 -19.47 -6.08 11.88
CA ILE A 205 -19.97 -6.02 10.51
C ILE A 205 -19.48 -7.24 9.70
N GLY A 206 -18.20 -7.58 9.83
CA GLY A 206 -17.57 -8.72 9.17
C GLY A 206 -16.98 -8.37 7.81
N PHE A 207 -15.68 -8.61 7.66
CA PHE A 207 -14.93 -8.38 6.44
C PHE A 207 -13.96 -9.54 6.16
N ASP A 208 -13.49 -9.61 4.92
CA ASP A 208 -12.53 -10.64 4.49
C ASP A 208 -11.09 -10.33 4.93
N GLY A 209 -10.83 -9.09 5.30
CA GLY A 209 -9.56 -8.61 5.83
C GLY A 209 -9.74 -7.24 6.47
N TYR A 210 -8.70 -6.78 7.15
CA TYR A 210 -8.75 -5.52 7.90
C TYR A 210 -7.49 -4.71 7.64
N ALA A 211 -7.68 -3.47 7.23
CA ALA A 211 -6.60 -2.50 7.06
C ALA A 211 -6.50 -1.58 8.26
N VAL A 212 -5.29 -1.13 8.55
CA VAL A 212 -5.03 -0.04 9.49
C VAL A 212 -4.81 1.22 8.67
N GLY A 213 -5.77 2.13 8.73
CA GLY A 213 -5.71 3.42 8.04
C GLY A 213 -5.34 4.56 8.99
N GLY A 214 -5.16 5.74 8.42
CA GLY A 214 -4.90 6.96 9.21
C GLY A 214 -3.55 6.99 9.91
N LEU A 215 -2.59 6.20 9.45
CA LEU A 215 -1.18 6.26 9.85
C LEU A 215 -0.33 6.71 8.65
N ALA A 216 0.93 7.08 8.89
CA ALA A 216 1.84 7.71 7.91
C ALA A 216 1.26 9.03 7.36
N VAL A 217 0.59 9.78 8.21
CA VAL A 217 -0.02 11.08 7.90
C VAL A 217 0.66 12.23 8.65
N GLY A 218 1.86 12.01 9.17
CA GLY A 218 2.69 13.01 9.86
C GLY A 218 2.96 12.73 11.34
N GLU A 219 2.40 11.67 11.91
CA GLU A 219 2.65 11.27 13.29
C GLU A 219 4.10 10.79 13.48
N PRO A 220 4.65 10.90 14.72
CA PRO A 220 5.94 10.29 15.05
C PRO A 220 5.91 8.77 14.85
N LYS A 221 7.05 8.18 14.49
CA LYS A 221 7.15 6.73 14.26
C LYS A 221 6.78 5.92 15.51
N GLU A 222 7.11 6.42 16.67
CA GLU A 222 6.78 5.79 17.95
C GLU A 222 5.25 5.63 18.12
N ASP A 223 4.48 6.62 17.69
CA ASP A 223 3.00 6.54 17.73
C ASP A 223 2.47 5.51 16.73
N MET A 224 3.03 5.47 15.52
CA MET A 224 2.67 4.43 14.55
C MET A 224 2.95 3.04 15.11
N HIS A 225 4.14 2.82 15.66
CA HIS A 225 4.52 1.52 16.24
C HIS A 225 3.60 1.12 17.39
N ARG A 226 3.31 2.05 18.30
CA ARG A 226 2.42 1.84 19.44
C ARG A 226 1.01 1.45 19.01
N ILE A 227 0.46 2.15 18.01
CA ILE A 227 -0.87 1.85 17.48
C ILE A 227 -0.89 0.46 16.81
N LEU A 228 0.13 0.10 16.04
CA LEU A 228 0.20 -1.23 15.43
C LEU A 228 0.30 -2.32 16.49
N GLU A 229 1.13 -2.13 17.52
CA GLU A 229 1.27 -3.06 18.63
C GLU A 229 -0.05 -3.27 19.37
N HIS A 230 -0.85 -2.21 19.51
CA HIS A 230 -2.14 -2.24 20.17
C HIS A 230 -3.25 -2.86 19.31
N VAL A 231 -3.30 -2.53 18.03
CA VAL A 231 -4.40 -2.87 17.11
C VAL A 231 -4.26 -4.28 16.53
N CYS A 232 -3.07 -4.66 16.08
CA CYS A 232 -2.88 -5.91 15.34
C CYS A 232 -3.37 -7.16 16.09
N PRO A 233 -3.13 -7.32 17.40
CA PRO A 233 -3.63 -8.48 18.15
C PRO A 233 -5.16 -8.58 18.23
N GLN A 234 -5.87 -7.48 18.02
CA GLN A 234 -7.33 -7.44 18.06
C GLN A 234 -7.99 -7.85 16.75
N ILE A 235 -7.23 -7.87 15.66
CA ILE A 235 -7.72 -8.31 14.34
C ILE A 235 -7.79 -9.83 14.35
N PRO A 236 -8.90 -10.45 13.88
CA PRO A 236 -9.01 -11.91 13.83
C PRO A 236 -7.80 -12.55 13.16
N ALA A 237 -7.24 -13.58 13.78
CA ALA A 237 -6.00 -14.21 13.34
C ALA A 237 -6.12 -14.90 11.97
N ASP A 238 -7.34 -15.29 11.58
CA ASP A 238 -7.63 -15.93 10.29
C ASP A 238 -7.86 -14.94 9.15
N LYS A 239 -7.69 -13.65 9.41
CA LYS A 239 -7.86 -12.57 8.40
C LYS A 239 -6.54 -11.88 8.10
N PRO A 240 -6.31 -11.47 6.84
CA PRO A 240 -5.13 -10.66 6.49
C PRO A 240 -5.20 -9.26 7.08
N ARG A 241 -4.04 -8.70 7.39
CA ARG A 241 -3.84 -7.39 7.98
C ARG A 241 -3.06 -6.51 7.02
N TYR A 242 -3.62 -5.37 6.66
CA TYR A 242 -3.06 -4.46 5.67
C TYR A 242 -2.75 -3.10 6.29
N LEU A 243 -1.50 -2.64 6.19
CA LEU A 243 -1.08 -1.29 6.60
C LEU A 243 -1.02 -0.39 5.37
N MET A 244 -1.96 0.55 5.29
CA MET A 244 -2.16 1.40 4.12
C MET A 244 -1.13 2.52 4.02
N GLY A 245 -0.57 2.70 2.82
CA GLY A 245 0.27 3.85 2.50
C GLY A 245 1.67 3.85 3.12
N VAL A 246 2.14 2.72 3.62
CA VAL A 246 3.43 2.58 4.31
C VAL A 246 4.34 1.63 3.54
N GLY A 247 5.60 1.88 3.28
CA GLY A 247 6.35 3.08 3.59
C GLY A 247 7.79 2.90 3.14
N LYS A 248 8.76 3.45 3.89
CA LYS A 248 10.19 3.17 3.68
C LYS A 248 10.52 1.72 4.00
N PRO A 249 11.68 1.18 3.52
CA PRO A 249 12.07 -0.20 3.85
C PRO A 249 12.02 -0.54 5.33
N GLU A 250 12.52 0.36 6.21
CA GLU A 250 12.46 0.15 7.66
C GLU A 250 11.02 0.11 8.20
N ASP A 251 10.09 0.85 7.60
CA ASP A 251 8.69 0.84 8.03
C ASP A 251 8.02 -0.51 7.68
N LEU A 252 8.42 -1.12 6.56
CA LEU A 252 7.96 -2.46 6.20
C LEU A 252 8.45 -3.50 7.20
N VAL A 253 9.73 -3.43 7.57
CA VAL A 253 10.31 -4.31 8.58
C VAL A 253 9.55 -4.19 9.91
N GLU A 254 9.31 -2.96 10.38
CA GLU A 254 8.61 -2.71 11.64
C GLU A 254 7.13 -3.12 11.58
N GLY A 255 6.48 -2.95 10.44
CA GLY A 255 5.10 -3.42 10.23
C GLY A 255 5.02 -4.95 10.29
N VAL A 256 5.94 -5.64 9.63
CA VAL A 256 6.01 -7.11 9.65
C VAL A 256 6.26 -7.63 11.06
N ARG A 257 7.19 -7.02 11.80
CA ARG A 257 7.46 -7.38 13.20
C ARG A 257 6.22 -7.28 14.09
N ARG A 258 5.26 -6.43 13.74
CA ARG A 258 4.03 -6.17 14.50
C ARG A 258 2.81 -6.92 13.99
N GLY A 259 2.97 -7.72 12.94
CA GLY A 259 1.92 -8.61 12.45
C GLY A 259 1.19 -8.16 11.21
N ILE A 260 1.71 -7.22 10.46
CA ILE A 260 1.14 -6.78 9.18
C ILE A 260 1.51 -7.76 8.05
N ASP A 261 0.55 -8.06 7.20
CA ASP A 261 0.68 -9.01 6.09
C ASP A 261 0.81 -8.31 4.72
N MET A 262 0.31 -7.09 4.58
CA MET A 262 0.23 -6.39 3.29
C MET A 262 0.59 -4.92 3.44
N PHE A 263 1.25 -4.39 2.41
CA PHE A 263 1.69 -2.99 2.36
C PHE A 263 1.52 -2.44 0.96
N ASP A 264 1.31 -1.13 0.84
CA ASP A 264 1.47 -0.36 -0.38
C ASP A 264 2.15 0.97 -0.08
N CYS A 265 2.84 1.52 -1.04
CA CYS A 265 3.35 2.88 -0.96
C CYS A 265 3.78 3.37 -2.35
N VAL A 266 3.57 4.66 -2.62
CA VAL A 266 4.07 5.30 -3.84
C VAL A 266 5.57 5.60 -3.76
N MET A 267 6.15 5.51 -2.58
CA MET A 267 7.52 5.95 -2.31
C MET A 267 8.57 5.29 -3.21
N PRO A 268 8.60 3.96 -3.41
CA PRO A 268 9.63 3.36 -4.25
C PRO A 268 9.58 3.85 -5.70
N THR A 269 8.40 4.08 -6.26
CA THR A 269 8.25 4.57 -7.63
C THR A 269 8.47 6.07 -7.72
N ARG A 270 7.87 6.84 -6.81
CA ARG A 270 8.06 8.30 -6.77
C ARG A 270 9.51 8.68 -6.52
N ASN A 271 10.16 8.06 -5.54
CA ASN A 271 11.56 8.34 -5.21
C ASN A 271 12.49 7.96 -6.35
N ALA A 272 12.19 6.86 -7.06
CA ALA A 272 12.96 6.45 -8.24
C ALA A 272 13.00 7.55 -9.31
N ARG A 273 11.85 8.15 -9.61
CA ARG A 273 11.77 9.25 -10.58
C ARG A 273 12.52 10.50 -10.13
N ASN A 274 12.78 10.63 -8.84
CA ASN A 274 13.54 11.74 -8.25
C ASN A 274 14.99 11.36 -7.93
N GLY A 275 15.47 10.22 -8.43
CA GLY A 275 16.87 9.80 -8.24
C GLY A 275 17.21 9.34 -6.83
N HIS A 276 16.22 9.03 -6.01
CA HIS A 276 16.38 8.53 -4.64
C HIS A 276 16.17 7.02 -4.63
N LEU A 277 17.28 6.27 -4.50
CA LEU A 277 17.29 4.83 -4.74
C LEU A 277 17.65 4.07 -3.47
N PHE A 278 16.84 3.05 -3.16
CA PHE A 278 17.06 2.20 -2.00
C PHE A 278 18.03 1.06 -2.35
N VAL A 279 19.06 0.89 -1.55
CA VAL A 279 20.05 -0.17 -1.73
C VAL A 279 20.25 -0.92 -0.41
N THR A 280 20.93 -2.06 -0.46
CA THR A 280 21.13 -2.91 0.71
C THR A 280 21.75 -2.17 1.89
N ASP A 281 22.70 -1.29 1.64
CA ASP A 281 23.40 -0.54 2.70
C ASP A 281 22.83 0.88 2.96
N GLY A 282 21.66 1.19 2.42
CA GLY A 282 21.02 2.48 2.68
C GLY A 282 20.35 3.11 1.48
N VAL A 283 20.72 4.36 1.17
CA VAL A 283 20.12 5.15 0.09
C VAL A 283 21.21 5.74 -0.79
N VAL A 284 20.99 5.66 -2.10
CA VAL A 284 21.84 6.30 -3.11
C VAL A 284 21.04 7.43 -3.75
N LYS A 285 21.54 8.66 -3.64
CA LYS A 285 21.02 9.82 -4.37
C LYS A 285 21.83 9.94 -5.66
N ILE A 286 21.28 9.41 -6.72
CA ILE A 286 22.01 9.22 -7.98
C ILE A 286 22.43 10.56 -8.64
N ARG A 287 21.76 11.67 -8.30
CA ARG A 287 22.08 13.02 -8.77
C ARG A 287 23.41 13.54 -8.24
N ASN A 288 23.92 12.98 -7.16
CA ASN A 288 25.17 13.45 -6.55
C ASN A 288 26.35 13.23 -7.49
N ALA A 289 27.21 14.25 -7.62
CA ALA A 289 28.36 14.26 -8.53
C ALA A 289 29.35 13.12 -8.29
N LYS A 290 29.40 12.56 -7.09
CA LYS A 290 30.28 11.43 -6.75
C LYS A 290 29.98 10.17 -7.60
N HIS A 291 28.79 10.06 -8.19
CA HIS A 291 28.39 8.91 -9.00
C HIS A 291 28.75 9.06 -10.48
N LYS A 292 29.19 10.25 -10.90
CA LYS A 292 29.47 10.59 -12.30
C LYS A 292 30.43 9.61 -12.99
N SER A 293 31.40 9.10 -12.28
CA SER A 293 32.43 8.19 -12.83
C SER A 293 32.41 6.81 -12.17
N ASP A 294 31.38 6.49 -11.39
CA ASP A 294 31.26 5.22 -10.70
C ASP A 294 30.79 4.12 -11.65
N THR A 295 31.68 3.20 -11.98
CA THR A 295 31.42 2.11 -12.92
C THR A 295 30.77 0.86 -12.26
N SER A 296 30.55 0.90 -10.95
CA SER A 296 29.92 -0.21 -10.23
C SER A 296 28.42 -0.24 -10.46
N PRO A 297 27.78 -1.41 -10.25
CA PRO A 297 26.31 -1.48 -10.26
C PRO A 297 25.72 -0.65 -9.13
N LEU A 298 24.44 -0.27 -9.25
CA LEU A 298 23.73 0.50 -8.23
C LEU A 298 23.77 -0.21 -6.87
N ASP A 299 23.47 -1.51 -6.86
CA ASP A 299 23.56 -2.37 -5.68
C ASP A 299 24.15 -3.71 -6.11
N PRO A 300 25.37 -4.06 -5.64
CA PRO A 300 26.03 -5.32 -6.01
C PRO A 300 25.25 -6.58 -5.60
N GLU A 301 24.40 -6.47 -4.58
CA GLU A 301 23.61 -7.61 -4.08
C GLU A 301 22.24 -7.72 -4.74
N CYS A 302 21.87 -6.76 -5.59
CA CYS A 302 20.60 -6.77 -6.29
C CYS A 302 20.71 -7.49 -7.65
N ASP A 303 19.72 -8.32 -7.93
CA ASP A 303 19.63 -9.10 -9.16
C ASP A 303 18.70 -8.48 -10.22
N CYS A 304 18.27 -7.23 -10.04
CA CYS A 304 17.36 -6.59 -10.98
C CYS A 304 18.02 -6.31 -12.33
N TYR A 305 17.20 -6.09 -13.35
CA TYR A 305 17.66 -5.74 -14.69
C TYR A 305 18.63 -4.55 -14.68
N THR A 306 18.32 -3.52 -13.90
CA THR A 306 19.16 -2.31 -13.80
C THR A 306 20.53 -2.63 -13.24
N CYS A 307 20.60 -3.34 -12.10
CA CYS A 307 21.86 -3.65 -11.43
C CYS A 307 22.75 -4.62 -12.22
N ARG A 308 22.12 -5.52 -13.01
CA ARG A 308 22.88 -6.47 -13.83
C ARG A 308 23.48 -5.86 -15.09
N ASN A 309 22.96 -4.74 -15.57
CA ASN A 309 23.30 -4.23 -16.89
C ASN A 309 23.91 -2.83 -16.90
N TYR A 310 23.68 -2.00 -15.87
CA TYR A 310 24.03 -0.59 -15.91
C TYR A 310 24.84 -0.16 -14.70
N SER A 311 25.71 0.83 -14.89
CA SER A 311 26.51 1.42 -13.84
C SER A 311 25.83 2.61 -13.17
N ARG A 312 26.29 2.98 -11.98
CA ARG A 312 25.86 4.22 -11.32
C ARG A 312 26.15 5.44 -12.20
N ALA A 313 27.27 5.44 -12.90
CA ALA A 313 27.65 6.52 -13.84
C ALA A 313 26.60 6.70 -14.92
N TYR A 314 26.10 5.61 -15.49
CA TYR A 314 25.08 5.67 -16.54
C TYR A 314 23.74 6.20 -15.99
N LEU A 315 23.32 5.69 -14.83
CA LEU A 315 22.09 6.16 -14.17
C LEU A 315 22.18 7.64 -13.79
N HIS A 316 23.33 8.08 -13.29
CA HIS A 316 23.60 9.49 -13.01
C HIS A 316 23.49 10.34 -14.28
N HIS A 317 24.08 9.88 -15.37
CA HIS A 317 24.01 10.56 -16.67
C HIS A 317 22.55 10.71 -17.14
N LEU A 318 21.77 9.62 -17.13
CA LEU A 318 20.37 9.65 -17.54
C LEU A 318 19.53 10.61 -16.70
N ASP A 319 19.74 10.61 -15.38
CA ASP A 319 19.04 11.54 -14.48
C ASP A 319 19.41 13.00 -14.80
N ARG A 320 20.69 13.30 -14.99
CA ARG A 320 21.16 14.64 -15.32
C ARG A 320 20.64 15.14 -16.67
N CYS A 321 20.40 14.23 -17.62
CA CYS A 321 19.85 14.55 -18.93
C CYS A 321 18.32 14.51 -18.96
N ASN A 322 17.67 14.20 -17.84
CA ASN A 322 16.21 14.02 -17.75
C ASN A 322 15.68 12.99 -18.76
N GLU A 323 16.45 11.93 -19.01
CA GLU A 323 16.02 10.85 -19.88
C GLU A 323 14.98 9.96 -19.20
N ILE A 324 13.91 9.62 -19.93
CA ILE A 324 12.83 8.77 -19.44
C ILE A 324 13.36 7.40 -18.99
N LEU A 325 14.33 6.86 -19.71
CA LEU A 325 14.96 5.57 -19.38
C LEU A 325 15.55 5.57 -17.96
N GLY A 326 16.11 6.70 -17.51
CA GLY A 326 16.63 6.82 -16.14
C GLY A 326 15.58 6.56 -15.09
N ALA A 327 14.43 7.23 -15.19
CA ALA A 327 13.31 7.03 -14.27
C ALA A 327 12.79 5.59 -14.32
N ARG A 328 12.71 4.99 -15.50
CA ARG A 328 12.27 3.61 -15.68
C ARG A 328 13.21 2.60 -15.04
N LEU A 329 14.52 2.70 -15.32
CA LEU A 329 15.54 1.82 -14.73
C LEU A 329 15.59 1.94 -13.20
N ASN A 330 15.50 3.16 -12.68
CA ASN A 330 15.44 3.41 -11.25
C ASN A 330 14.20 2.79 -10.60
N THR A 331 13.05 2.85 -11.27
CA THR A 331 11.80 2.27 -10.79
C THR A 331 11.88 0.75 -10.73
N ILE A 332 12.43 0.10 -11.76
CA ILE A 332 12.67 -1.34 -11.79
C ILE A 332 13.51 -1.75 -10.57
N HIS A 333 14.59 -1.01 -10.32
CA HIS A 333 15.44 -1.28 -9.16
C HIS A 333 14.73 -1.14 -7.83
N ASN A 334 14.07 -0.01 -7.58
CA ASN A 334 13.42 0.25 -6.29
C ASN A 334 12.31 -0.77 -6.01
N LEU A 335 11.53 -1.15 -7.02
CA LEU A 335 10.50 -2.17 -6.83
C LEU A 335 11.10 -3.53 -6.57
N ARG A 336 12.17 -3.90 -7.28
CA ARG A 336 12.87 -5.17 -7.01
C ARG A 336 13.46 -5.19 -5.60
N HIS A 337 14.03 -4.07 -5.15
CA HIS A 337 14.55 -3.93 -3.79
C HIS A 337 13.47 -4.21 -2.75
N TYR A 338 12.28 -3.63 -2.91
CA TYR A 338 11.15 -3.87 -2.02
C TYR A 338 10.69 -5.33 -2.05
N GLN A 339 10.60 -5.94 -3.21
CA GLN A 339 10.19 -7.35 -3.33
C GLN A 339 11.24 -8.30 -2.73
N ARG A 340 12.53 -8.01 -2.88
CA ARG A 340 13.60 -8.76 -2.23
C ARG A 340 13.53 -8.65 -0.71
N LEU A 341 13.26 -7.45 -0.20
CA LEU A 341 13.07 -7.25 1.24
C LEU A 341 11.93 -8.10 1.77
N MET A 342 10.79 -8.10 1.09
CA MET A 342 9.63 -8.90 1.50
C MET A 342 9.94 -10.41 1.42
N ALA A 343 10.63 -10.86 0.38
CA ALA A 343 11.05 -12.25 0.25
C ALA A 343 12.00 -12.67 1.39
N GLY A 344 12.93 -11.79 1.76
CA GLY A 344 13.85 -12.01 2.89
C GLY A 344 13.10 -12.12 4.22
N LEU A 345 12.12 -11.24 4.44
CA LEU A 345 11.27 -11.29 5.63
C LEU A 345 10.44 -12.58 5.70
N ARG A 346 9.82 -12.99 4.59
CA ARG A 346 9.07 -14.25 4.53
C ARG A 346 9.98 -15.46 4.90
N LYS A 347 11.15 -15.51 4.30
CA LYS A 347 12.11 -16.58 4.57
C LYS A 347 12.56 -16.58 6.03
N ALA A 348 12.87 -15.41 6.58
CA ALA A 348 13.28 -15.28 7.98
C ALA A 348 12.20 -15.78 8.94
N ILE A 349 10.92 -15.46 8.66
CA ILE A 349 9.79 -15.95 9.48
C ILE A 349 9.69 -17.48 9.38
N GLU A 350 9.78 -18.05 8.17
CA GLU A 350 9.73 -19.50 7.95
C GLU A 350 10.81 -20.24 8.72
N GLU A 351 12.00 -19.66 8.82
CA GLU A 351 13.15 -20.26 9.48
C GLU A 351 13.24 -19.94 10.98
N GLY A 352 12.32 -19.14 11.52
CA GLY A 352 12.38 -18.68 12.91
C GLY A 352 13.55 -17.77 13.21
N LYS A 353 14.01 -16.99 12.21
CA LYS A 353 15.20 -16.14 12.28
C LYS A 353 14.90 -14.65 12.05
N LEU A 354 13.68 -14.22 12.33
CA LEU A 354 13.28 -12.83 12.06
C LEU A 354 14.15 -11.83 12.81
N GLU A 355 14.40 -12.01 14.09
CA GLU A 355 15.20 -11.05 14.87
C GLU A 355 16.64 -10.95 14.36
N SER A 356 17.23 -12.05 13.90
CA SER A 356 18.55 -12.05 13.26
C SER A 356 18.53 -11.25 11.95
N PHE A 357 17.51 -11.44 11.13
CA PHE A 357 17.30 -10.67 9.89
C PHE A 357 17.16 -9.17 10.18
N VAL A 358 16.35 -8.80 11.16
CA VAL A 358 16.11 -7.41 11.57
C VAL A 358 17.41 -6.77 12.07
N THR A 359 18.16 -7.45 12.91
CA THR A 359 19.45 -6.97 13.43
C THR A 359 20.42 -6.70 12.28
N ASP A 360 20.58 -7.62 11.36
CA ASP A 360 21.43 -7.46 10.18
C ASP A 360 20.98 -6.29 9.31
N PHE A 361 19.67 -6.17 9.05
CA PHE A 361 19.09 -5.09 8.27
C PHE A 361 19.46 -3.73 8.84
N TYR A 362 19.27 -3.49 10.14
CA TYR A 362 19.56 -2.21 10.76
C TYR A 362 21.08 -1.96 10.90
N GLN A 363 21.87 -2.98 11.17
CA GLN A 363 23.33 -2.88 11.21
C GLN A 363 23.87 -2.37 9.87
N ARG A 364 23.37 -2.91 8.75
CA ARG A 364 23.77 -2.49 7.41
C ARG A 364 23.33 -1.06 7.09
N GLN A 365 22.25 -0.58 7.71
CA GLN A 365 21.80 0.80 7.61
C GLN A 365 22.56 1.75 8.54
N GLY A 366 23.43 1.24 9.40
CA GLY A 366 24.12 2.03 10.43
C GLY A 366 23.17 2.62 11.48
N ARG A 367 22.10 1.90 11.81
CA ARG A 367 21.01 2.38 12.70
C ARG A 367 20.73 1.34 13.79
N PRO A 368 20.30 1.80 14.98
CA PRO A 368 19.85 0.88 16.03
C PRO A 368 18.51 0.24 15.67
N VAL A 369 18.28 -0.97 16.16
CA VAL A 369 16.98 -1.64 16.05
C VAL A 369 15.98 -0.90 16.93
N PRO A 370 14.82 -0.47 16.39
CA PRO A 370 13.77 0.14 17.20
C PRO A 370 13.22 -0.83 18.25
N PRO A 371 12.77 -0.31 19.41
CA PRO A 371 12.16 -1.17 20.41
C PRO A 371 10.85 -1.80 19.91
N LEU A 372 10.62 -3.03 20.33
CA LEU A 372 9.38 -3.75 20.06
C LEU A 372 8.71 -4.04 21.41
N ASN A 373 7.61 -3.35 21.68
CA ASN A 373 6.87 -3.46 22.93
C ASN A 373 5.69 -4.43 22.75
N VAL A 374 6.01 -5.71 22.67
CA VAL A 374 5.05 -6.80 22.54
C VAL A 374 5.27 -7.77 23.71
N ASP A 375 4.24 -7.95 24.52
CA ASP A 375 4.21 -8.92 25.63
C ASP A 375 3.67 -10.27 25.13
#